data_78684890c139887f89a20f4275d427c8
#
_entry.id   78684890c139887f89a20f4275d427c8
#
_cell.length_a   1.000
_cell.length_b   1.000
_cell.length_c   1.000
_cell.angle_alpha   90.00
_cell.angle_beta   90.00
_cell.angle_gamma   90.00
#
_symmetry.space_group_name_H-M   'P 1'
#
loop_
_entity.id
_entity.type
_entity.pdbx_description
1 polymer ?
#
loop_
_entity_poly.entity_id
_entity_poly.type
_entity_poly.pdbx_seq_one_letter_code
_entity_poly.pdbx_strand_id
1 'polypeptide(L)'
;MKKLFLTFFFGFIMTVNFNTQTQDLDTYDRIKIVENMNKYAIGIDTKNYELFRSIFLDDVEVTVIYDPNWKGGEEVKFNGKESWVKYVEEAISQYRATQHMLGNPMITFDGEIAIVRTDLQASHYYIKDPEAKTTLWGFYETHMVKKENWKIIKHTLTSIGSE
;
A
#
# COMPACT_ATOMS: atom_id res chain seq x y z
N MET A 1 2.80 -39.20 71.40
CA MET A 1 2.01 -38.21 70.63
C MET A 1 2.87 -37.57 69.52
N LYS A 2 2.74 -38.05 68.32
CA LYS A 2 3.51 -37.49 67.16
C LYS A 2 2.64 -36.40 66.48
N LYS A 3 3.12 -35.18 66.45
CA LYS A 3 2.44 -34.07 65.75
C LYS A 3 2.84 -34.14 64.31
N LEU A 4 1.85 -34.34 63.43
CA LEU A 4 1.98 -34.30 61.99
C LEU A 4 1.92 -32.82 61.50
N PHE A 5 3.01 -32.29 60.98
CA PHE A 5 3.03 -30.96 60.32
C PHE A 5 2.61 -31.14 58.85
N LEU A 6 1.43 -30.62 58.54
CA LEU A 6 0.93 -30.57 57.17
C LEU A 6 1.40 -29.26 56.54
N THR A 7 2.39 -29.34 55.68
CA THR A 7 2.90 -28.17 54.90
C THR A 7 2.02 -27.98 53.70
N PHE A 8 1.22 -26.89 53.68
CA PHE A 8 0.47 -26.47 52.52
C PHE A 8 1.43 -25.79 51.53
N PHE A 9 1.67 -26.40 50.40
CA PHE A 9 2.38 -25.79 49.25
C PHE A 9 1.37 -24.99 48.46
N PHE A 10 1.37 -23.65 48.60
CA PHE A 10 0.60 -22.75 47.78
C PHE A 10 1.31 -22.63 46.45
N GLY A 11 0.87 -23.37 45.45
CA GLY A 11 1.32 -23.22 44.06
C GLY A 11 0.84 -21.88 43.50
N PHE A 12 1.76 -20.92 43.30
CA PHE A 12 1.49 -19.68 42.64
C PHE A 12 1.45 -19.99 41.12
N ILE A 13 0.24 -20.16 40.59
CA ILE A 13 0.05 -20.26 39.12
C ILE A 13 0.18 -18.86 38.57
N MET A 14 1.36 -18.52 38.01
CA MET A 14 1.52 -17.35 37.15
C MET A 14 0.75 -17.61 35.85
N THR A 15 -0.40 -16.97 35.71
CA THR A 15 -1.04 -16.85 34.39
C THR A 15 -0.25 -15.84 33.55
N VAL A 16 0.64 -16.35 32.73
CA VAL A 16 1.27 -15.54 31.67
C VAL A 16 0.21 -15.29 30.60
N ASN A 17 -0.38 -14.11 30.64
CA ASN A 17 -1.26 -13.67 29.57
C ASN A 17 -0.39 -13.45 28.31
N PHE A 18 -0.46 -14.39 27.38
CA PHE A 18 0.14 -14.25 26.06
C PHE A 18 -0.65 -13.20 25.25
N ASN A 19 -0.21 -11.96 25.33
CA ASN A 19 -0.66 -10.90 24.42
C ASN A 19 0.09 -10.95 23.06
N THR A 20 0.80 -12.06 22.80
CA THR A 20 1.61 -12.29 21.60
C THR A 20 0.75 -12.38 20.32
N GLN A 21 -0.48 -12.87 20.44
CA GLN A 21 -1.33 -13.12 19.28
C GLN A 21 -1.78 -11.84 18.55
N THR A 22 -2.00 -10.75 19.29
CA THR A 22 -2.38 -9.45 18.69
C THR A 22 -1.19 -8.75 18.03
N GLN A 23 0.00 -8.88 18.61
CA GLN A 23 1.22 -8.28 18.05
C GLN A 23 1.70 -9.00 16.79
N ASP A 24 1.58 -10.32 16.74
CA ASP A 24 1.92 -11.13 15.56
C ASP A 24 0.95 -10.86 14.40
N LEU A 25 -0.35 -10.71 14.69
CA LEU A 25 -1.36 -10.36 13.69
C LEU A 25 -1.09 -8.96 13.09
N ASP A 26 -0.74 -7.97 13.90
CA ASP A 26 -0.40 -6.62 13.42
C ASP A 26 0.84 -6.66 12.50
N THR A 27 1.87 -7.40 12.86
CA THR A 27 3.09 -7.56 12.03
C THR A 27 2.76 -8.24 10.71
N TYR A 28 1.98 -9.31 10.72
CA TYR A 28 1.55 -9.99 9.50
C TYR A 28 0.73 -9.08 8.59
N ASP A 29 -0.20 -8.33 9.14
CA ASP A 29 -1.03 -7.39 8.40
C ASP A 29 -0.19 -6.27 7.77
N ARG A 30 0.81 -5.72 8.49
CA ARG A 30 1.75 -4.73 7.94
C ARG A 30 2.53 -5.28 6.75
N ILE A 31 3.01 -6.51 6.82
CA ILE A 31 3.68 -7.17 5.69
C ILE A 31 2.73 -7.28 4.50
N LYS A 32 1.49 -7.73 4.71
CA LYS A 32 0.48 -7.88 3.65
C LYS A 32 0.08 -6.54 3.01
N ILE A 33 0.03 -5.48 3.78
CA ILE A 33 -0.23 -4.13 3.29
C ILE A 33 0.93 -3.67 2.39
N VAL A 34 2.19 -3.85 2.82
CA VAL A 34 3.37 -3.51 2.02
C VAL A 34 3.42 -4.36 0.75
N GLU A 35 3.15 -5.67 0.83
CA GLU A 35 3.05 -6.54 -0.34
C GLU A 35 2.00 -6.04 -1.33
N ASN A 36 0.89 -5.49 -0.84
CA ASN A 36 -0.16 -4.95 -1.69
C ASN A 36 0.30 -3.69 -2.43
N MET A 37 1.05 -2.79 -1.76
CA MET A 37 1.69 -1.65 -2.42
C MET A 37 2.74 -2.09 -3.45
N ASN A 38 3.51 -3.15 -3.16
CA ASN A 38 4.44 -3.71 -4.13
C ASN A 38 3.73 -4.29 -5.37
N LYS A 39 2.56 -4.93 -5.19
CA LYS A 39 1.73 -5.39 -6.32
C LYS A 39 1.24 -4.23 -7.19
N TYR A 40 0.96 -3.06 -6.58
CA TYR A 40 0.64 -1.84 -7.32
C TYR A 40 1.77 -1.50 -8.30
N ALA A 41 2.99 -1.34 -7.80
CA ALA A 41 4.16 -1.00 -8.60
C ALA A 41 4.46 -2.09 -9.66
N ILE A 42 4.54 -3.35 -9.26
CA ILE A 42 4.85 -4.49 -10.14
C ILE A 42 3.78 -4.64 -11.23
N GLY A 43 2.49 -4.48 -10.89
CA GLY A 43 1.41 -4.58 -11.85
C GLY A 43 1.53 -3.57 -12.99
N ILE A 44 1.89 -2.33 -12.67
CA ILE A 44 2.13 -1.27 -13.65
C ILE A 44 3.41 -1.57 -14.46
N ASP A 45 4.53 -1.84 -13.79
CA ASP A 45 5.85 -2.00 -14.42
C ASP A 45 5.93 -3.21 -15.35
N THR A 46 5.21 -4.27 -15.03
CA THR A 46 5.11 -5.48 -15.86
C THR A 46 3.93 -5.46 -16.83
N LYS A 47 3.10 -4.40 -16.80
CA LYS A 47 1.83 -4.28 -17.54
C LYS A 47 0.88 -5.46 -17.23
N ASN A 48 0.98 -6.02 -16.04
CA ASN A 48 0.07 -7.05 -15.54
C ASN A 48 -1.14 -6.38 -14.88
N TYR A 49 -2.07 -5.92 -15.71
CA TYR A 49 -3.24 -5.18 -15.25
C TYR A 49 -4.23 -6.04 -14.46
N GLU A 50 -4.17 -7.36 -14.57
CA GLU A 50 -4.93 -8.27 -13.69
C GLU A 50 -4.38 -8.23 -12.26
N LEU A 51 -3.04 -8.29 -12.09
CA LEU A 51 -2.41 -8.11 -10.79
C LEU A 51 -2.72 -6.73 -10.22
N PHE A 52 -2.61 -5.67 -11.04
CA PHE A 52 -2.91 -4.30 -10.65
C PHE A 52 -4.38 -4.14 -10.22
N ARG A 53 -5.32 -4.68 -11.02
CA ARG A 53 -6.76 -4.67 -10.72
C ARG A 53 -7.09 -5.39 -9.42
N SER A 54 -6.37 -6.47 -9.12
CA SER A 54 -6.69 -7.37 -7.99
C SER A 54 -6.56 -6.73 -6.61
N ILE A 55 -5.84 -5.62 -6.49
CA ILE A 55 -5.58 -4.98 -5.19
C ILE A 55 -6.66 -3.97 -4.77
N PHE A 56 -7.56 -3.58 -5.66
CA PHE A 56 -8.61 -2.59 -5.40
C PHE A 56 -9.95 -3.22 -5.07
N LEU A 57 -10.79 -2.50 -4.31
CA LEU A 57 -12.23 -2.73 -4.30
C LEU A 57 -12.87 -2.13 -5.55
N ASP A 58 -14.07 -2.60 -5.89
CA ASP A 58 -14.76 -2.19 -7.12
C ASP A 58 -15.10 -0.69 -7.12
N ASP A 59 -15.40 -0.14 -5.96
CA ASP A 59 -15.80 1.25 -5.71
C ASP A 59 -14.66 2.15 -5.22
N VAL A 60 -13.41 1.78 -5.46
CA VAL A 60 -12.25 2.57 -5.04
C VAL A 60 -12.32 4.02 -5.53
N GLU A 61 -11.96 4.96 -4.66
CA GLU A 61 -11.75 6.37 -5.00
C GLU A 61 -10.28 6.64 -5.26
N VAL A 62 -9.93 7.20 -6.41
CA VAL A 62 -8.55 7.58 -6.72
C VAL A 62 -8.47 9.05 -7.07
N THR A 63 -7.47 9.72 -6.50
CA THR A 63 -7.16 11.12 -6.78
C THR A 63 -5.70 11.23 -7.22
N VAL A 64 -5.46 11.93 -8.32
CA VAL A 64 -4.11 12.30 -8.78
C VAL A 64 -3.98 13.82 -8.66
N ILE A 65 -3.01 14.28 -7.88
CA ILE A 65 -2.69 15.69 -7.69
C ILE A 65 -1.34 15.94 -8.36
N TYR A 66 -1.35 16.71 -9.44
CA TYR A 66 -0.14 17.04 -10.18
C TYR A 66 0.63 18.21 -9.54
N ASP A 67 1.96 18.19 -9.71
CA ASP A 67 2.82 19.30 -9.33
C ASP A 67 2.35 20.60 -10.00
N PRO A 68 2.22 21.73 -9.24
CA PRO A 68 1.87 23.03 -9.78
C PRO A 68 2.79 23.51 -10.92
N ASN A 69 4.08 23.13 -10.91
CA ASN A 69 5.03 23.46 -11.94
C ASN A 69 4.90 22.55 -13.18
N TRP A 70 4.15 21.45 -13.03
CA TRP A 70 3.79 20.55 -14.11
C TRP A 70 2.27 20.39 -14.11
N LYS A 71 1.62 20.63 -15.25
CA LYS A 71 0.15 20.61 -15.37
C LYS A 71 -0.61 21.55 -14.40
N GLY A 72 0.04 22.60 -13.87
CA GLY A 72 -0.64 23.64 -13.09
C GLY A 72 -1.26 23.20 -11.79
N GLY A 73 -0.87 22.06 -11.22
CA GLY A 73 -1.47 21.52 -9.98
C GLY A 73 -2.86 20.91 -10.19
N GLU A 74 -3.17 20.47 -11.39
CA GLU A 74 -4.46 19.84 -11.71
C GLU A 74 -4.73 18.65 -10.78
N GLU A 75 -6.00 18.53 -10.35
CA GLU A 75 -6.51 17.39 -9.60
C GLU A 75 -7.45 16.59 -10.48
N VAL A 76 -7.18 15.30 -10.65
CA VAL A 76 -8.00 14.37 -11.43
C VAL A 76 -8.52 13.27 -10.53
N LYS A 77 -9.83 12.96 -10.64
CA LYS A 77 -10.51 11.96 -9.81
C LYS A 77 -11.06 10.82 -10.65
N PHE A 78 -10.94 9.62 -10.10
CA PHE A 78 -11.50 8.41 -10.67
C PHE A 78 -12.35 7.71 -9.60
N ASN A 79 -13.53 7.30 -9.99
CA ASN A 79 -14.44 6.52 -9.15
C ASN A 79 -14.61 5.15 -9.79
N GLY A 80 -14.30 4.12 -9.00
CA GLY A 80 -14.35 2.73 -9.40
C GLY A 80 -13.06 2.22 -10.06
N LYS A 81 -12.78 0.98 -9.77
CA LYS A 81 -11.57 0.24 -10.16
C LYS A 81 -11.33 0.26 -11.66
N GLU A 82 -12.36 0.02 -12.46
CA GLU A 82 -12.20 -0.10 -13.91
C GLU A 82 -11.83 1.23 -14.56
N SER A 83 -12.35 2.36 -14.05
CA SER A 83 -11.99 3.68 -14.57
C SER A 83 -10.51 4.01 -14.30
N TRP A 84 -10.01 3.63 -13.12
CA TRP A 84 -8.61 3.82 -12.74
C TRP A 84 -7.67 2.91 -13.54
N VAL A 85 -7.96 1.62 -13.61
CA VAL A 85 -7.14 0.65 -14.36
C VAL A 85 -7.03 1.05 -15.82
N LYS A 86 -8.15 1.42 -16.45
CA LYS A 86 -8.16 1.89 -17.85
C LYS A 86 -7.29 3.13 -18.06
N TYR A 87 -7.39 4.11 -17.15
CA TYR A 87 -6.56 5.31 -17.22
C TYR A 87 -5.06 4.98 -17.15
N VAL A 88 -4.67 4.11 -16.19
CA VAL A 88 -3.27 3.70 -16.02
C VAL A 88 -2.79 2.93 -17.26
N GLU A 89 -3.59 2.00 -17.79
CA GLU A 89 -3.26 1.25 -19.01
C GLU A 89 -3.01 2.17 -20.21
N GLU A 90 -3.89 3.14 -20.43
CA GLU A 90 -3.75 4.14 -21.48
C GLU A 90 -2.51 5.02 -21.27
N ALA A 91 -2.30 5.53 -20.05
CA ALA A 91 -1.15 6.37 -19.71
C ALA A 91 0.19 5.66 -19.89
N ILE A 92 0.26 4.38 -19.50
CA ILE A 92 1.49 3.58 -19.58
C ILE A 92 1.76 3.02 -21.00
N SER A 93 0.77 3.01 -21.88
CA SER A 93 0.88 2.45 -23.22
C SER A 93 1.99 3.09 -24.07
N GLN A 94 2.32 4.36 -23.85
CA GLN A 94 3.35 5.11 -24.57
C GLN A 94 4.79 4.79 -24.14
N TYR A 95 4.97 4.03 -23.03
CA TYR A 95 6.27 3.69 -22.49
C TYR A 95 6.65 2.25 -22.81
N ARG A 96 7.91 2.03 -23.22
CA ARG A 96 8.49 0.69 -23.41
C ARG A 96 8.78 0.01 -22.09
N ALA A 97 9.13 0.79 -21.06
CA ALA A 97 9.39 0.33 -19.72
C ALA A 97 9.04 1.42 -18.70
N THR A 98 8.62 0.99 -17.53
CA THR A 98 8.46 1.85 -16.36
C THR A 98 9.09 1.19 -15.14
N GLN A 99 9.45 1.99 -14.14
CA GLN A 99 9.90 1.49 -12.86
C GLN A 99 9.37 2.39 -11.75
N HIS A 100 8.51 1.83 -10.91
CA HIS A 100 7.99 2.47 -9.72
C HIS A 100 8.76 1.98 -8.50
N MET A 101 9.60 2.85 -7.93
CA MET A 101 10.28 2.58 -6.67
C MET A 101 9.47 3.17 -5.52
N LEU A 102 9.02 2.30 -4.62
CA LEU A 102 8.27 2.67 -3.43
C LEU A 102 9.21 2.60 -2.21
N GLY A 103 9.15 3.62 -1.37
CA GLY A 103 10.00 3.70 -0.19
C GLY A 103 9.28 4.25 1.04
N ASN A 104 9.93 4.13 2.19
CA ASN A 104 9.51 4.73 3.45
C ASN A 104 8.03 4.46 3.83
N PRO A 105 7.54 3.21 3.80
CA PRO A 105 6.14 2.94 4.10
C PRO A 105 5.84 3.24 5.57
N MET A 106 4.97 4.22 5.80
CA MET A 106 4.43 4.56 7.12
C MET A 106 2.99 4.06 7.18
N ILE A 107 2.72 3.14 8.11
CA ILE A 107 1.40 2.50 8.26
C ILE A 107 0.82 2.88 9.61
N THR A 108 -0.37 3.47 9.59
CA THR A 108 -1.21 3.72 10.77
C THR A 108 -2.55 3.03 10.60
N PHE A 109 -3.21 2.75 11.72
CA PHE A 109 -4.55 2.16 11.71
C PHE A 109 -5.54 3.14 12.33
N ASP A 110 -6.67 3.33 11.65
CA ASP A 110 -7.84 4.03 12.14
C ASP A 110 -9.02 3.05 12.12
N GLY A 111 -9.28 2.42 13.26
CA GLY A 111 -10.20 1.30 13.36
C GLY A 111 -9.76 0.14 12.47
N GLU A 112 -10.62 -0.23 11.51
CA GLU A 112 -10.36 -1.33 10.56
C GLU A 112 -9.66 -0.85 9.26
N ILE A 113 -9.35 0.45 9.16
CA ILE A 113 -8.71 1.04 7.99
C ILE A 113 -7.21 1.17 8.25
N ALA A 114 -6.39 0.61 7.35
CA ALA A 114 -4.97 0.89 7.29
C ALA A 114 -4.73 2.09 6.38
N ILE A 115 -4.04 3.10 6.89
CA ILE A 115 -3.61 4.27 6.14
C ILE A 115 -2.11 4.15 5.91
N VAL A 116 -1.70 4.13 4.65
CA VAL A 116 -0.34 3.92 4.23
C VAL A 116 0.16 5.13 3.45
N ARG A 117 1.20 5.79 3.94
CA ARG A 117 1.96 6.76 3.18
C ARG A 117 3.23 6.11 2.66
N THR A 118 3.51 6.24 1.37
CA THR A 118 4.68 5.64 0.71
C THR A 118 5.28 6.64 -0.25
N ASP A 119 6.58 6.88 -0.18
CA ASP A 119 7.29 7.73 -1.13
C ASP A 119 7.40 7.02 -2.49
N LEU A 120 7.37 7.80 -3.56
CA LEU A 120 7.39 7.34 -4.94
C LEU A 120 8.48 8.01 -5.75
N GLN A 121 9.24 7.19 -6.47
CA GLN A 121 10.00 7.61 -7.66
C GLN A 121 9.58 6.72 -8.82
N ALA A 122 9.03 7.30 -9.88
CA ALA A 122 8.55 6.57 -11.05
C ALA A 122 9.28 7.04 -12.31
N SER A 123 10.06 6.16 -12.92
CA SER A 123 10.77 6.41 -14.19
C SER A 123 10.01 5.78 -15.35
N HIS A 124 9.89 6.52 -16.42
CA HIS A 124 9.13 6.14 -17.62
C HIS A 124 10.01 6.33 -18.88
N TYR A 125 10.23 5.25 -19.63
CA TYR A 125 11.07 5.25 -20.84
C TYR A 125 10.18 5.16 -22.08
N TYR A 126 10.27 6.16 -22.96
CA TYR A 126 9.38 6.28 -24.11
C TYR A 126 9.63 5.22 -25.19
N ILE A 127 8.56 4.83 -25.91
CA ILE A 127 8.66 3.95 -27.10
C ILE A 127 9.23 4.73 -28.29
N LYS A 128 8.71 5.95 -28.52
CA LYS A 128 9.03 6.73 -29.71
C LYS A 128 10.44 7.32 -29.69
N ASP A 129 11.00 7.53 -28.50
CA ASP A 129 12.35 8.02 -28.28
C ASP A 129 13.02 7.16 -27.21
N PRO A 130 13.81 6.15 -27.59
CA PRO A 130 14.45 5.24 -26.64
C PRO A 130 15.44 5.89 -25.68
N GLU A 131 15.97 7.07 -26.02
CA GLU A 131 16.88 7.83 -25.17
C GLU A 131 16.12 8.75 -24.19
N ALA A 132 14.85 9.05 -24.48
CA ALA A 132 14.03 9.89 -23.62
C ALA A 132 13.44 9.10 -22.45
N LYS A 133 13.51 9.72 -21.31
CA LYS A 133 12.80 9.27 -20.09
C LYS A 133 12.18 10.48 -19.41
N THR A 134 11.20 10.22 -18.57
CA THR A 134 10.73 11.16 -17.56
C THR A 134 10.72 10.47 -16.20
N THR A 135 11.03 11.20 -15.15
CA THR A 135 10.97 10.71 -13.77
C THR A 135 10.03 11.61 -12.98
N LEU A 136 9.08 11.00 -12.29
CA LEU A 136 8.15 11.66 -11.39
C LEU A 136 8.52 11.32 -9.95
N TRP A 137 8.58 12.34 -9.10
CA TRP A 137 8.69 12.17 -7.65
C TRP A 137 7.37 12.56 -6.99
N GLY A 138 7.03 11.82 -5.97
CA GLY A 138 5.81 12.07 -5.24
C GLY A 138 5.65 11.13 -4.06
N PHE A 139 4.42 11.00 -3.64
CA PHE A 139 4.05 10.02 -2.63
C PHE A 139 2.61 9.54 -2.85
N TYR A 140 2.35 8.38 -2.33
CA TYR A 140 1.01 7.82 -2.21
C TYR A 140 0.50 7.97 -0.79
N GLU A 141 -0.78 8.29 -0.64
CA GLU A 141 -1.57 8.04 0.55
C GLU A 141 -2.68 7.05 0.17
N THR A 142 -2.67 5.89 0.81
CA THR A 142 -3.52 4.76 0.43
C THR A 142 -4.28 4.26 1.64
N HIS A 143 -5.60 4.18 1.53
CA HIS A 143 -6.46 3.60 2.55
C HIS A 143 -6.88 2.20 2.12
N MET A 144 -6.72 1.25 3.02
CA MET A 144 -7.04 -0.16 2.79
C MET A 144 -7.95 -0.71 3.86
N VAL A 145 -8.80 -1.65 3.47
CA VAL A 145 -9.60 -2.47 4.39
C VAL A 145 -9.26 -3.95 4.22
N LYS A 146 -9.35 -4.69 5.32
CA LYS A 146 -9.15 -6.13 5.30
C LYS A 146 -10.47 -6.82 4.92
N LYS A 147 -10.44 -7.57 3.82
CA LYS A 147 -11.45 -8.55 3.41
C LYS A 147 -10.84 -9.95 3.59
N GLU A 148 -10.91 -10.84 2.63
CA GLU A 148 -10.04 -12.03 2.61
C GLU A 148 -8.56 -11.64 2.54
N ASN A 149 -8.28 -10.56 1.80
CA ASN A 149 -6.98 -9.89 1.70
C ASN A 149 -7.18 -8.38 1.88
N TRP A 150 -6.09 -7.65 2.13
CA TRP A 150 -6.12 -6.19 2.13
C TRP A 150 -6.48 -5.65 0.75
N LYS A 151 -7.41 -4.69 0.69
CA LYS A 151 -7.88 -4.05 -0.54
C LYS A 151 -7.87 -2.53 -0.41
N ILE A 152 -7.45 -1.86 -1.47
CA ILE A 152 -7.44 -0.41 -1.56
C ILE A 152 -8.88 0.09 -1.76
N ILE A 153 -9.31 1.01 -0.89
CA ILE A 153 -10.60 1.71 -0.96
C ILE A 153 -10.44 3.17 -1.37
N LYS A 154 -9.26 3.75 -1.09
CA LYS A 154 -8.93 5.11 -1.50
C LYS A 154 -7.44 5.19 -1.78
N HIS A 155 -7.06 5.92 -2.83
CA HIS A 155 -5.67 6.10 -3.23
C HIS A 155 -5.45 7.52 -3.75
N THR A 156 -4.48 8.21 -3.18
CA THR A 156 -4.09 9.54 -3.63
C THR A 156 -2.63 9.52 -4.05
N LEU A 157 -2.36 9.86 -5.30
CA LEU A 157 -1.03 10.20 -5.78
C LEU A 157 -0.86 11.71 -5.69
N THR A 158 0.18 12.17 -5.00
CA THR A 158 0.62 13.56 -5.01
C THR A 158 1.99 13.65 -5.68
N SER A 159 2.06 14.30 -6.82
CA SER A 159 3.32 14.62 -7.51
C SER A 159 3.93 15.86 -6.88
N ILE A 160 5.25 15.81 -6.60
CA ILE A 160 6.02 16.93 -6.03
C ILE A 160 7.12 17.41 -6.95
N GLY A 161 7.34 16.76 -8.08
CA GLY A 161 8.32 17.15 -9.09
C GLY A 161 8.43 16.13 -10.20
N SER A 162 9.00 16.58 -11.31
CA SER A 162 9.33 15.73 -12.46
C SER A 162 10.53 16.29 -13.25
N GLU A 163 11.25 15.41 -13.92
CA GLU A 163 12.29 15.74 -14.88
C GLU A 163 12.21 14.86 -16.15
#